data_b08b22f4dd861843b8b36bf4b181debb
#
_entry.id   b08b22f4dd861843b8b36bf4b181debb
#
_cell.length_a   1.000
_cell.length_b   1.000
_cell.length_c   1.000
_cell.angle_alpha   90.00
_cell.angle_beta   90.00
_cell.angle_gamma   90.00
#
_symmetry.space_group_name_H-M   'P 1'
#
loop_
_entity.id
_entity.type
_entity.pdbx_description
1 polymer ?
#
loop_
_entity_poly.entity_id
_entity_poly.type
_entity_poly.pdbx_seq_one_letter_code
_entity_poly.pdbx_strand_id
1 'polypeptide(L)'
;MEVFDQDPERALIIIDSGVAVGNIEDELATWFKAKLFSQSNKEQNLDTARQMLEELMESDWVKESNNREMVLDLLVSTTRLQDDYEQCMRWATEKADFCRQQGNETEALRTEAEIGVILVELGEVEDGIAKLNSVIASLDGRRNADDLDACVIALRRKISVMKKLGREGEIIPLAQHLIEILDNYREHYTEYADNSYRMSTDKEEVAGYCDYYTAQAYGNLAHAYASLNKTKQARHYLDLYEKSDYGHTLFGRQFITPTWCLLGDYGKMLATYDEVTAQMGDDTVNLDYAKILRGRAIAAKAKGNNVAAIDYWQRYSDLKDTLNHQLLEGKAHEYAARYQLQEERLNTEREEAAKKRMGIIATLLGIMLVAAAIFVNFLKMQLRSIREKNAVLTKEITDKIKNEEDYLASIKEQADRQSKATTATDPSALSDSELFEQLRRIIVEEELYLDPQFGRQQLMDRLHLSKESIGAAFSKGSQYASLASFVNEMRLIRGAKLLVEHPEKSISDVATASGFASNITFSHNFKERYALTPTEFRTRKL
;
A
#
# COMPACT_ATOMS: atom_id res chain seq x y z
N MET A 1 -5.31 15.42 -27.61
CA MET A 1 -4.97 14.24 -26.82
C MET A 1 -3.72 13.52 -27.31
N GLU A 2 -3.54 13.28 -28.62
CA GLU A 2 -2.31 12.61 -29.12
C GLU A 2 -0.97 13.26 -28.72
N VAL A 3 -0.92 14.58 -28.54
CA VAL A 3 0.30 15.29 -28.14
C VAL A 3 0.64 15.07 -26.67
N PHE A 4 -0.36 14.83 -25.81
CA PHE A 4 -0.16 14.64 -24.37
C PHE A 4 0.64 13.37 -24.03
N ASP A 5 0.43 12.32 -24.78
CA ASP A 5 1.07 11.02 -24.52
C ASP A 5 2.43 10.88 -25.23
N GLN A 6 2.66 11.67 -26.31
CA GLN A 6 3.84 11.57 -27.16
C GLN A 6 4.93 12.59 -26.84
N ASP A 7 4.55 13.80 -26.41
CA ASP A 7 5.47 14.93 -26.16
C ASP A 7 4.95 15.82 -25.03
N PRO A 8 5.24 15.47 -23.76
CA PRO A 8 4.78 16.24 -22.59
C PRO A 8 5.26 17.70 -22.58
N GLU A 9 6.49 17.97 -23.05
CA GLU A 9 7.03 19.34 -23.08
C GLU A 9 6.27 20.21 -24.09
N ARG A 10 5.97 19.65 -25.25
CA ARG A 10 5.15 20.34 -26.26
C ARG A 10 3.71 20.53 -25.78
N ALA A 11 3.16 19.58 -25.03
CA ALA A 11 1.83 19.70 -24.43
C ALA A 11 1.78 20.89 -23.46
N LEU A 12 2.78 21.07 -22.59
CA LEU A 12 2.87 22.21 -21.68
C LEU A 12 2.90 23.55 -22.44
N ILE A 13 3.69 23.65 -23.51
CA ILE A 13 3.76 24.85 -24.35
C ILE A 13 2.39 25.19 -24.98
N ILE A 14 1.66 24.16 -25.42
CA ILE A 14 0.31 24.33 -26.02
C ILE A 14 -0.68 24.83 -24.95
N ILE A 15 -0.65 24.27 -23.74
CA ILE A 15 -1.51 24.70 -22.62
C ILE A 15 -1.22 26.16 -22.29
N ASP A 16 0.05 26.54 -22.07
CA ASP A 16 0.46 27.93 -21.73
C ASP A 16 0.09 28.92 -22.83
N SER A 17 0.25 28.54 -24.09
CA SER A 17 -0.16 29.35 -25.23
C SER A 17 -1.69 29.51 -25.28
N GLY A 18 -2.44 28.47 -24.96
CA GLY A 18 -3.91 28.50 -24.91
C GLY A 18 -4.43 29.46 -23.84
N VAL A 19 -3.80 29.48 -22.68
CA VAL A 19 -4.09 30.44 -21.60
C VAL A 19 -3.74 31.88 -22.06
N ALA A 20 -2.55 32.08 -22.61
CA ALA A 20 -2.09 33.42 -23.03
C ALA A 20 -2.98 34.08 -24.07
N VAL A 21 -3.66 33.32 -24.92
CA VAL A 21 -4.62 33.80 -25.92
C VAL A 21 -6.07 33.77 -25.47
N GLY A 22 -6.35 33.36 -24.21
CA GLY A 22 -7.68 33.30 -23.62
C GLY A 22 -8.57 32.15 -24.14
N ASN A 23 -7.99 31.13 -24.74
CA ASN A 23 -8.71 29.96 -25.26
C ASN A 23 -8.88 28.83 -24.21
N ILE A 24 -8.13 28.85 -23.12
CA ILE A 24 -8.19 27.90 -22.00
C ILE A 24 -8.25 28.72 -20.72
N GLU A 25 -9.20 28.37 -19.84
CA GLU A 25 -9.31 28.91 -18.49
C GLU A 25 -8.12 28.47 -17.62
N ASP A 26 -7.67 29.31 -16.69
CA ASP A 26 -6.51 29.07 -15.84
C ASP A 26 -6.64 27.78 -15.02
N GLU A 27 -7.82 27.52 -14.48
CA GLU A 27 -8.11 26.32 -13.68
C GLU A 27 -8.09 25.05 -14.55
N LEU A 28 -8.68 25.11 -15.75
CA LEU A 28 -8.63 24.00 -16.69
C LEU A 28 -7.19 23.73 -17.16
N ALA A 29 -6.41 24.77 -17.40
CA ALA A 29 -5.00 24.64 -17.71
C ALA A 29 -4.20 24.00 -16.57
N THR A 30 -4.49 24.39 -15.33
CA THR A 30 -3.90 23.82 -14.12
C THR A 30 -4.23 22.34 -14.00
N TRP A 31 -5.48 21.95 -14.27
CA TRP A 31 -5.89 20.54 -14.30
C TRP A 31 -5.15 19.73 -15.38
N PHE A 32 -5.01 20.28 -16.60
CA PHE A 32 -4.25 19.62 -17.66
C PHE A 32 -2.78 19.45 -17.31
N LYS A 33 -2.14 20.45 -16.68
CA LYS A 33 -0.76 20.35 -16.19
C LYS A 33 -0.62 19.29 -15.10
N ALA A 34 -1.53 19.28 -14.13
CA ALA A 34 -1.55 18.26 -13.09
C ALA A 34 -1.70 16.85 -13.69
N LYS A 35 -2.56 16.69 -14.71
CA LYS A 35 -2.70 15.42 -15.43
C LYS A 35 -1.40 14.99 -16.12
N LEU A 36 -0.67 15.89 -16.76
CA LEU A 36 0.63 15.60 -17.36
C LEU A 36 1.66 15.18 -16.31
N PHE A 37 1.72 15.88 -15.18
CA PHE A 37 2.64 15.53 -14.10
C PHE A 37 2.28 14.22 -13.45
N SER A 38 0.98 13.88 -13.30
CA SER A 38 0.52 12.60 -12.75
C SER A 38 0.84 11.39 -13.65
N GLN A 39 1.06 11.60 -14.94
CA GLN A 39 1.51 10.54 -15.86
C GLN A 39 3.01 10.26 -15.77
N SER A 40 3.75 11.09 -15.04
CA SER A 40 5.18 10.92 -14.82
C SER A 40 5.45 9.92 -13.71
N ASN A 41 6.44 9.04 -13.91
CA ASN A 41 6.92 8.14 -12.86
C ASN A 41 7.88 8.82 -11.86
N LYS A 42 8.03 10.15 -11.92
CA LYS A 42 8.90 10.92 -11.02
C LYS A 42 8.09 11.43 -9.84
N GLU A 43 8.52 11.09 -8.63
CA GLU A 43 7.87 11.48 -7.38
C GLU A 43 7.63 12.99 -7.27
N GLN A 44 8.64 13.80 -7.59
CA GLN A 44 8.52 15.26 -7.58
C GLN A 44 7.39 15.79 -8.50
N ASN A 45 7.13 15.13 -9.63
CA ASN A 45 6.05 15.51 -10.53
C ASN A 45 4.68 15.12 -9.94
N LEU A 46 4.60 13.98 -9.26
CA LEU A 46 3.39 13.55 -8.54
C LEU A 46 3.04 14.51 -7.39
N ASP A 47 4.04 14.97 -6.65
CA ASP A 47 3.85 15.98 -5.59
C ASP A 47 3.33 17.30 -6.16
N THR A 48 3.92 17.75 -7.28
CA THR A 48 3.47 18.96 -7.97
C THR A 48 2.03 18.80 -8.48
N ALA A 49 1.70 17.65 -9.08
CA ALA A 49 0.35 17.36 -9.55
C ALA A 49 -0.66 17.39 -8.38
N ARG A 50 -0.32 16.75 -7.28
CA ARG A 50 -1.17 16.72 -6.09
C ARG A 50 -1.42 18.11 -5.53
N GLN A 51 -0.37 18.92 -5.36
CA GLN A 51 -0.51 20.30 -4.87
C GLN A 51 -1.44 21.11 -5.77
N MET A 52 -1.25 21.07 -7.09
CA MET A 52 -2.11 21.76 -8.06
C MET A 52 -3.58 21.33 -7.93
N LEU A 53 -3.83 20.03 -7.72
CA LEU A 53 -5.19 19.51 -7.59
C LEU A 53 -5.83 19.89 -6.25
N GLU A 54 -5.07 19.89 -5.16
CA GLU A 54 -5.56 20.33 -3.85
C GLU A 54 -5.89 21.83 -3.86
N GLU A 55 -5.09 22.66 -4.55
CA GLU A 55 -5.41 24.09 -4.78
C GLU A 55 -6.67 24.27 -5.62
N LEU A 56 -6.87 23.45 -6.67
CA LEU A 56 -8.11 23.47 -7.47
C LEU A 56 -9.33 23.08 -6.64
N MET A 57 -9.21 22.16 -5.68
CA MET A 57 -10.34 21.79 -4.80
C MET A 57 -10.87 22.95 -3.96
N GLU A 58 -10.03 23.96 -3.67
CA GLU A 58 -10.41 25.17 -2.94
C GLU A 58 -11.00 26.27 -3.86
N SER A 59 -10.90 26.12 -5.18
CA SER A 59 -11.36 27.11 -6.16
C SER A 59 -12.88 27.09 -6.38
N ASP A 60 -13.42 28.20 -6.91
CA ASP A 60 -14.84 28.27 -7.29
C ASP A 60 -15.17 27.38 -8.51
N TRP A 61 -14.17 27.07 -9.32
CA TRP A 61 -14.29 26.26 -10.53
C TRP A 61 -14.80 24.83 -10.26
N VAL A 62 -14.42 24.23 -9.12
CA VAL A 62 -14.90 22.89 -8.70
C VAL A 62 -16.33 22.88 -8.14
N LYS A 63 -16.99 24.04 -8.02
CA LYS A 63 -18.41 24.11 -7.67
C LYS A 63 -19.28 23.53 -8.79
N GLU A 64 -18.79 23.56 -10.02
CA GLU A 64 -19.42 22.84 -11.12
C GLU A 64 -19.18 21.34 -10.96
N SER A 65 -20.24 20.55 -11.06
CA SER A 65 -20.23 19.11 -10.73
C SER A 65 -19.19 18.31 -11.52
N ASN A 66 -19.08 18.59 -12.84
CA ASN A 66 -18.13 17.87 -13.70
C ASN A 66 -16.67 18.18 -13.37
N ASN A 67 -16.37 19.44 -13.03
CA ASN A 67 -15.01 19.86 -12.69
C ASN A 67 -14.55 19.21 -11.38
N ARG A 68 -15.43 19.14 -10.37
CA ARG A 68 -15.14 18.49 -9.10
C ARG A 68 -14.83 17.00 -9.30
N GLU A 69 -15.64 16.29 -10.07
CA GLU A 69 -15.41 14.87 -10.37
C GLU A 69 -14.05 14.65 -11.06
N MET A 70 -13.72 15.50 -12.04
CA MET A 70 -12.42 15.44 -12.76
C MET A 70 -11.21 15.64 -11.84
N VAL A 71 -11.30 16.56 -10.88
CA VAL A 71 -10.23 16.80 -9.90
C VAL A 71 -10.10 15.64 -8.92
N LEU A 72 -11.23 15.15 -8.38
CA LEU A 72 -11.25 14.00 -7.46
C LEU A 72 -10.70 12.73 -8.11
N ASP A 73 -11.04 12.48 -9.37
CA ASP A 73 -10.52 11.35 -10.15
C ASP A 73 -8.99 11.36 -10.22
N LEU A 74 -8.46 12.53 -10.51
CA LEU A 74 -7.02 12.69 -10.65
C LEU A 74 -6.29 12.69 -9.29
N LEU A 75 -6.91 13.20 -8.21
CA LEU A 75 -6.39 13.11 -6.84
C LEU A 75 -6.29 11.64 -6.38
N VAL A 76 -7.34 10.85 -6.61
CA VAL A 76 -7.34 9.42 -6.30
C VAL A 76 -6.21 8.70 -7.05
N SER A 77 -6.07 8.97 -8.35
CA SER A 77 -5.02 8.34 -9.16
C SER A 77 -3.62 8.77 -8.73
N THR A 78 -3.42 10.06 -8.46
CA THR A 78 -2.11 10.62 -8.08
C THR A 78 -1.66 10.10 -6.71
N THR A 79 -2.55 10.13 -5.71
CA THR A 79 -2.22 9.64 -4.37
C THR A 79 -1.99 8.12 -4.35
N ARG A 80 -2.67 7.37 -5.21
CA ARG A 80 -2.42 5.93 -5.40
C ARG A 80 -1.04 5.67 -6.02
N LEU A 81 -0.62 6.49 -7.00
CA LEU A 81 0.72 6.38 -7.61
C LEU A 81 1.84 6.75 -6.63
N GLN A 82 1.53 7.56 -5.62
CA GLN A 82 2.43 7.89 -4.51
C GLN A 82 2.45 6.84 -3.40
N ASP A 83 1.66 5.76 -3.51
CA ASP A 83 1.41 4.78 -2.43
C ASP A 83 0.89 5.42 -1.12
N ASP A 84 0.33 6.66 -1.20
CA ASP A 84 -0.33 7.33 -0.07
C ASP A 84 -1.79 6.85 0.05
N TYR A 85 -1.94 5.61 0.49
CA TYR A 85 -3.25 4.95 0.55
C TYR A 85 -4.21 5.59 1.54
N GLU A 86 -3.72 6.31 2.56
CA GLU A 86 -4.58 7.06 3.49
C GLU A 86 -5.28 8.23 2.79
N GLN A 87 -4.52 9.03 2.03
CA GLN A 87 -5.11 10.13 1.27
C GLN A 87 -5.91 9.62 0.07
N CYS A 88 -5.46 8.54 -0.57
CA CYS A 88 -6.20 7.89 -1.63
C CYS A 88 -7.59 7.44 -1.12
N MET A 89 -7.67 6.84 0.07
CA MET A 89 -8.93 6.48 0.73
C MET A 89 -9.83 7.69 0.96
N ARG A 90 -9.26 8.78 1.49
CA ARG A 90 -10.00 10.03 1.73
C ARG A 90 -10.62 10.56 0.45
N TRP A 91 -9.83 10.72 -0.61
CA TRP A 91 -10.31 11.27 -1.88
C TRP A 91 -11.28 10.33 -2.60
N ALA A 92 -11.05 9.01 -2.53
CA ALA A 92 -11.97 8.02 -3.10
C ALA A 92 -13.31 8.02 -2.36
N THR A 93 -13.33 8.16 -1.04
CA THR A 93 -14.57 8.26 -0.26
C THR A 93 -15.32 9.53 -0.63
N GLU A 94 -14.63 10.68 -0.70
CA GLU A 94 -15.25 11.95 -1.09
C GLU A 94 -15.81 11.88 -2.52
N LYS A 95 -15.09 11.24 -3.46
CA LYS A 95 -15.59 11.04 -4.84
C LYS A 95 -16.84 10.16 -4.85
N ALA A 96 -16.85 9.03 -4.15
CA ALA A 96 -18.01 8.15 -4.13
C ALA A 96 -19.26 8.84 -3.57
N ASP A 97 -19.10 9.60 -2.48
CA ASP A 97 -20.19 10.37 -1.87
C ASP A 97 -20.69 11.48 -2.80
N PHE A 98 -19.77 12.19 -3.45
CA PHE A 98 -20.12 13.22 -4.43
C PHE A 98 -20.89 12.64 -5.61
N CYS A 99 -20.44 11.54 -6.21
CA CYS A 99 -21.13 10.88 -7.31
C CYS A 99 -22.55 10.44 -6.91
N ARG A 100 -22.75 9.92 -5.69
CA ARG A 100 -24.10 9.59 -5.18
C ARG A 100 -24.99 10.81 -5.05
N GLN A 101 -24.47 11.91 -4.53
CA GLN A 101 -25.23 13.17 -4.40
C GLN A 101 -25.66 13.70 -5.77
N GLN A 102 -24.87 13.47 -6.82
CA GLN A 102 -25.21 13.82 -8.19
C GLN A 102 -26.13 12.79 -8.88
N GLY A 103 -26.48 11.69 -8.21
CA GLY A 103 -27.30 10.62 -8.78
C GLY A 103 -26.53 9.68 -9.71
N ASN A 104 -25.20 9.78 -9.77
CA ASN A 104 -24.33 8.91 -10.57
C ASN A 104 -23.91 7.67 -9.76
N GLU A 105 -24.86 6.75 -9.57
CA GLU A 105 -24.64 5.54 -8.76
C GLU A 105 -23.57 4.61 -9.36
N THR A 106 -23.51 4.52 -10.69
CA THR A 106 -22.51 3.68 -11.38
C THR A 106 -21.10 4.14 -11.11
N GLU A 107 -20.82 5.44 -11.18
CA GLU A 107 -19.49 5.99 -10.88
C GLU A 107 -19.15 5.88 -9.39
N ALA A 108 -20.16 6.03 -8.52
CA ALA A 108 -19.98 5.79 -7.10
C ALA A 108 -19.56 4.32 -6.82
N LEU A 109 -20.22 3.34 -7.43
CA LEU A 109 -19.88 1.92 -7.31
C LEU A 109 -18.50 1.61 -7.93
N ARG A 110 -18.15 2.24 -9.06
CA ARG A 110 -16.81 2.14 -9.67
C ARG A 110 -15.73 2.61 -8.71
N THR A 111 -15.98 3.72 -8.02
CA THR A 111 -15.08 4.28 -7.00
C THR A 111 -15.03 3.39 -5.76
N GLU A 112 -16.16 2.80 -5.34
CA GLU A 112 -16.17 1.83 -4.24
C GLU A 112 -15.38 0.55 -4.53
N ALA A 113 -15.32 0.11 -5.79
CA ALA A 113 -14.43 -0.97 -6.16
C ALA A 113 -12.94 -0.59 -5.97
N GLU A 114 -12.59 0.68 -6.17
CA GLU A 114 -11.26 1.20 -5.87
C GLU A 114 -10.99 1.23 -4.37
N ILE A 115 -11.95 1.72 -3.57
CA ILE A 115 -11.90 1.68 -2.11
C ILE A 115 -11.64 0.25 -1.61
N GLY A 116 -12.30 -0.76 -2.21
CA GLY A 116 -12.03 -2.15 -1.89
C GLY A 116 -10.57 -2.58 -2.11
N VAL A 117 -9.93 -2.09 -3.17
CA VAL A 117 -8.49 -2.34 -3.41
C VAL A 117 -7.63 -1.59 -2.39
N ILE A 118 -7.95 -0.32 -2.10
CA ILE A 118 -7.23 0.50 -1.12
C ILE A 118 -7.26 -0.13 0.27
N LEU A 119 -8.40 -0.67 0.71
CA LEU A 119 -8.51 -1.41 1.97
C LEU A 119 -7.54 -2.59 2.03
N VAL A 120 -7.41 -3.35 0.94
CA VAL A 120 -6.43 -4.44 0.86
C VAL A 120 -4.99 -3.94 0.98
N GLU A 121 -4.67 -2.80 0.35
CA GLU A 121 -3.33 -2.18 0.45
C GLU A 121 -3.03 -1.71 1.89
N LEU A 122 -4.03 -1.21 2.59
CA LEU A 122 -3.94 -0.81 4.00
C LEU A 122 -3.88 -2.01 4.97
N GLY A 123 -4.07 -3.24 4.48
CA GLY A 123 -4.02 -4.46 5.28
C GLY A 123 -5.39 -4.97 5.75
N GLU A 124 -6.47 -4.25 5.48
CA GLU A 124 -7.86 -4.62 5.80
C GLU A 124 -8.42 -5.56 4.71
N VAL A 125 -7.79 -6.74 4.58
CA VAL A 125 -7.96 -7.63 3.42
C VAL A 125 -9.39 -8.11 3.26
N GLU A 126 -10.03 -8.60 4.33
CA GLU A 126 -11.36 -9.19 4.24
C GLU A 126 -12.43 -8.12 4.00
N ASP A 127 -12.27 -6.92 4.57
CA ASP A 127 -13.17 -5.79 4.34
C ASP A 127 -13.07 -5.30 2.89
N GLY A 128 -11.86 -5.22 2.35
CA GLY A 128 -11.63 -4.89 0.94
C GLY A 128 -12.26 -5.92 -0.01
N ILE A 129 -12.12 -7.20 0.28
CA ILE A 129 -12.76 -8.27 -0.50
C ILE A 129 -14.29 -8.20 -0.38
N ALA A 130 -14.83 -7.97 0.82
CA ALA A 130 -16.27 -7.82 1.04
C ALA A 130 -16.83 -6.61 0.27
N LYS A 131 -16.12 -5.48 0.25
CA LYS A 131 -16.48 -4.31 -0.54
C LYS A 131 -16.53 -4.63 -2.04
N LEU A 132 -15.50 -5.28 -2.59
CA LEU A 132 -15.48 -5.70 -4.00
C LEU A 132 -16.63 -6.66 -4.32
N ASN A 133 -16.95 -7.61 -3.43
CA ASN A 133 -18.08 -8.52 -3.59
C ASN A 133 -19.40 -7.77 -3.67
N SER A 134 -19.62 -6.81 -2.77
CA SER A 134 -20.83 -5.99 -2.71
C SER A 134 -21.02 -5.18 -4.00
N VAL A 135 -19.94 -4.57 -4.50
CA VAL A 135 -19.98 -3.80 -5.76
C VAL A 135 -20.32 -4.71 -6.94
N ILE A 136 -19.63 -5.85 -7.08
CA ILE A 136 -19.91 -6.82 -8.16
C ILE A 136 -21.38 -7.27 -8.10
N ALA A 137 -21.87 -7.68 -6.92
CA ALA A 137 -23.26 -8.11 -6.77
C ALA A 137 -24.28 -7.01 -7.06
N SER A 138 -23.93 -5.74 -6.84
CA SER A 138 -24.82 -4.60 -7.15
C SER A 138 -24.88 -4.27 -8.63
N LEU A 139 -23.85 -4.59 -9.40
CA LEU A 139 -23.74 -4.29 -10.84
C LEU A 139 -24.12 -5.47 -11.73
N ASP A 140 -23.92 -6.70 -11.23
CA ASP A 140 -24.11 -7.92 -11.99
C ASP A 140 -25.56 -8.08 -12.48
N GLY A 141 -25.71 -8.44 -13.74
CA GLY A 141 -27.02 -8.63 -14.39
C GLY A 141 -27.76 -7.33 -14.76
N ARG A 142 -27.20 -6.14 -14.50
CA ARG A 142 -27.80 -4.89 -14.98
C ARG A 142 -27.57 -4.74 -16.48
N ARG A 143 -28.60 -4.35 -17.21
CA ARG A 143 -28.57 -4.13 -18.67
C ARG A 143 -28.34 -2.65 -19.00
N ASN A 144 -27.19 -2.14 -18.56
CA ASN A 144 -26.69 -0.82 -18.90
C ASN A 144 -25.20 -0.95 -19.21
N ALA A 145 -24.71 -0.28 -20.23
CA ALA A 145 -23.32 -0.43 -20.68
C ALA A 145 -22.30 0.13 -19.68
N ASP A 146 -22.62 1.23 -18.99
CA ASP A 146 -21.75 1.80 -17.94
C ASP A 146 -21.68 0.90 -16.70
N ASP A 147 -22.82 0.31 -16.29
CA ASP A 147 -22.86 -0.65 -15.19
C ASP A 147 -22.06 -1.92 -15.54
N LEU A 148 -22.16 -2.38 -16.79
CA LEU A 148 -21.36 -3.50 -17.28
C LEU A 148 -19.86 -3.20 -17.17
N ASP A 149 -19.41 -2.04 -17.70
CA ASP A 149 -17.99 -1.65 -17.64
C ASP A 149 -17.53 -1.53 -16.19
N ALA A 150 -18.32 -0.94 -15.30
CA ALA A 150 -18.02 -0.87 -13.87
C ALA A 150 -17.90 -2.27 -13.24
N CYS A 151 -18.76 -3.22 -13.63
CA CYS A 151 -18.71 -4.62 -13.18
C CYS A 151 -17.43 -5.33 -13.68
N VAL A 152 -17.09 -5.17 -14.97
CA VAL A 152 -15.86 -5.69 -15.57
C VAL A 152 -14.62 -5.16 -14.82
N ILE A 153 -14.59 -3.86 -14.52
CA ILE A 153 -13.49 -3.25 -13.76
C ILE A 153 -13.43 -3.82 -12.34
N ALA A 154 -14.56 -3.95 -11.65
CA ALA A 154 -14.61 -4.49 -10.28
C ALA A 154 -14.13 -5.96 -10.23
N LEU A 155 -14.57 -6.80 -11.18
CA LEU A 155 -14.11 -8.19 -11.31
C LEU A 155 -12.60 -8.27 -11.56
N ARG A 156 -12.07 -7.46 -12.46
CA ARG A 156 -10.63 -7.40 -12.74
C ARG A 156 -9.81 -6.95 -11.53
N ARG A 157 -10.29 -5.94 -10.80
CA ARG A 157 -9.67 -5.50 -9.54
C ARG A 157 -9.65 -6.63 -8.52
N LYS A 158 -10.76 -7.34 -8.36
CA LYS A 158 -10.84 -8.50 -7.46
C LYS A 158 -9.90 -9.62 -7.89
N ILE A 159 -9.83 -9.95 -9.18
CA ILE A 159 -8.86 -10.92 -9.70
C ILE A 159 -7.43 -10.51 -9.37
N SER A 160 -7.09 -9.23 -9.54
CA SER A 160 -5.76 -8.70 -9.19
C SER A 160 -5.45 -8.84 -7.70
N VAL A 161 -6.43 -8.52 -6.83
CA VAL A 161 -6.34 -8.71 -5.38
C VAL A 161 -6.12 -10.19 -5.04
N MET A 162 -6.91 -11.11 -5.60
CA MET A 162 -6.74 -12.55 -5.35
C MET A 162 -5.35 -13.03 -5.77
N LYS A 163 -4.86 -12.58 -6.92
CA LYS A 163 -3.51 -12.89 -7.40
C LYS A 163 -2.42 -12.39 -6.45
N LYS A 164 -2.54 -11.15 -5.96
CA LYS A 164 -1.63 -10.56 -4.97
C LYS A 164 -1.60 -11.34 -3.66
N LEU A 165 -2.76 -11.84 -3.24
CA LEU A 165 -2.91 -12.63 -1.99
C LEU A 165 -2.51 -14.11 -2.15
N GLY A 166 -2.19 -14.58 -3.37
CA GLY A 166 -1.91 -15.98 -3.65
C GLY A 166 -3.15 -16.90 -3.52
N ARG A 167 -4.36 -16.32 -3.67
CA ARG A 167 -5.64 -17.05 -3.63
C ARG A 167 -6.04 -17.51 -5.04
N GLU A 168 -5.16 -18.26 -5.70
CA GLU A 168 -5.28 -18.63 -7.13
C GLU A 168 -6.57 -19.41 -7.44
N GLY A 169 -7.06 -20.20 -6.50
CA GLY A 169 -8.30 -20.96 -6.67
C GLY A 169 -9.54 -20.07 -6.82
N GLU A 170 -9.52 -18.87 -6.24
CA GLU A 170 -10.63 -17.93 -6.28
C GLU A 170 -10.64 -17.11 -7.59
N ILE A 171 -9.50 -17.04 -8.30
CA ILE A 171 -9.41 -16.37 -9.60
C ILE A 171 -10.26 -17.09 -10.65
N ILE A 172 -10.30 -18.44 -10.59
CA ILE A 172 -10.96 -19.25 -11.61
C ILE A 172 -12.43 -18.87 -11.79
N PRO A 173 -13.29 -18.94 -10.76
CA PRO A 173 -14.70 -18.59 -10.93
C PRO A 173 -14.89 -17.12 -11.31
N LEU A 174 -14.06 -16.20 -10.84
CA LEU A 174 -14.15 -14.78 -11.19
C LEU A 174 -13.85 -14.52 -12.66
N ALA A 175 -12.78 -15.13 -13.18
CA ALA A 175 -12.41 -14.99 -14.58
C ALA A 175 -13.39 -15.69 -15.52
N GLN A 176 -13.98 -16.83 -15.11
CA GLN A 176 -15.04 -17.50 -15.85
C GLN A 176 -16.30 -16.63 -15.91
N HIS A 177 -16.71 -16.06 -14.79
CA HIS A 177 -17.84 -15.14 -14.73
C HIS A 177 -17.61 -13.88 -15.59
N LEU A 178 -16.40 -13.33 -15.59
CA LEU A 178 -16.03 -12.22 -16.46
C LEU A 178 -16.23 -12.58 -17.95
N ILE A 179 -15.82 -13.78 -18.37
CA ILE A 179 -16.03 -14.25 -19.75
C ILE A 179 -17.52 -14.37 -20.06
N GLU A 180 -18.30 -14.95 -19.15
CA GLU A 180 -19.75 -15.11 -19.30
C GLU A 180 -20.47 -13.77 -19.50
N ILE A 181 -20.14 -12.77 -18.71
CA ILE A 181 -20.71 -11.41 -18.82
C ILE A 181 -20.34 -10.80 -20.18
N LEU A 182 -19.08 -10.92 -20.60
CA LEU A 182 -18.60 -10.36 -21.86
C LEU A 182 -19.22 -11.06 -23.10
N ASP A 183 -19.37 -12.37 -23.04
CA ASP A 183 -20.03 -13.13 -24.11
C ASP A 183 -21.52 -12.75 -24.20
N ASN A 184 -22.21 -12.63 -23.06
CA ASN A 184 -23.59 -12.14 -23.03
C ASN A 184 -23.72 -10.73 -23.61
N TYR A 185 -22.81 -9.81 -23.23
CA TYR A 185 -22.82 -8.45 -23.77
C TYR A 185 -22.56 -8.45 -25.29
N ARG A 186 -21.59 -9.23 -25.77
CA ARG A 186 -21.28 -9.36 -27.21
C ARG A 186 -22.50 -9.80 -28.04
N GLU A 187 -23.28 -10.73 -27.49
CA GLU A 187 -24.46 -11.27 -28.19
C GLU A 187 -25.67 -10.32 -28.13
N HIS A 188 -25.80 -9.56 -27.08
CA HIS A 188 -27.00 -8.78 -26.76
C HIS A 188 -26.74 -7.28 -26.57
N TYR A 189 -25.61 -6.74 -27.07
CA TYR A 189 -25.21 -5.36 -26.81
C TYR A 189 -26.27 -4.31 -27.17
N THR A 190 -27.11 -4.57 -28.15
CA THR A 190 -28.22 -3.68 -28.57
C THR A 190 -29.35 -3.59 -27.53
N GLU A 191 -29.39 -4.50 -26.56
CA GLU A 191 -30.38 -4.50 -25.46
C GLU A 191 -29.89 -3.70 -24.24
N TYR A 192 -28.61 -3.29 -24.23
CA TYR A 192 -28.06 -2.47 -23.15
C TYR A 192 -28.44 -1.00 -23.39
N ALA A 193 -28.93 -0.34 -22.35
CA ALA A 193 -29.30 1.06 -22.44
C ALA A 193 -28.09 1.91 -22.83
N ASP A 194 -28.29 2.75 -23.84
CA ASP A 194 -27.27 3.63 -24.37
C ASP A 194 -27.30 4.99 -23.65
N ASN A 195 -26.67 5.06 -22.50
CA ASN A 195 -26.45 6.31 -21.77
C ASN A 195 -24.97 6.62 -21.59
N SER A 196 -24.10 5.84 -22.23
CA SER A 196 -22.66 5.87 -22.02
C SER A 196 -21.93 6.58 -23.14
N TYR A 197 -21.14 7.58 -22.79
CA TYR A 197 -20.09 8.11 -23.67
C TYR A 197 -18.79 7.28 -23.59
N ARG A 198 -18.75 6.26 -22.72
CA ARG A 198 -17.56 5.38 -22.52
C ARG A 198 -17.65 4.09 -23.33
N MET A 199 -18.86 3.62 -23.62
CA MET A 199 -19.11 2.38 -24.33
C MET A 199 -19.72 2.67 -25.69
N SER A 200 -19.14 2.11 -26.74
CA SER A 200 -19.62 2.24 -28.09
C SER A 200 -20.84 1.34 -28.36
N THR A 201 -21.72 1.78 -29.23
CA THR A 201 -22.80 0.96 -29.80
C THR A 201 -22.40 0.34 -31.14
N ASP A 202 -21.21 0.64 -31.62
CA ASP A 202 -20.67 0.03 -32.84
C ASP A 202 -20.26 -1.44 -32.58
N LYS A 203 -20.67 -2.32 -33.45
CA LYS A 203 -20.49 -3.76 -33.30
C LYS A 203 -18.99 -4.15 -33.25
N GLU A 204 -18.15 -3.50 -34.04
CA GLU A 204 -16.71 -3.82 -34.10
C GLU A 204 -16.01 -3.35 -32.86
N GLU A 205 -16.36 -2.16 -32.33
CA GLU A 205 -15.83 -1.63 -31.09
C GLU A 205 -16.28 -2.47 -29.88
N VAL A 206 -17.55 -2.89 -29.83
CA VAL A 206 -18.05 -3.81 -28.80
C VAL A 206 -17.30 -5.15 -28.86
N ALA A 207 -17.11 -5.71 -30.05
CA ALA A 207 -16.33 -6.93 -30.20
C ALA A 207 -14.89 -6.75 -29.72
N GLY A 208 -14.23 -5.64 -30.07
CA GLY A 208 -12.89 -5.31 -29.64
C GLY A 208 -12.78 -5.16 -28.11
N TYR A 209 -13.76 -4.49 -27.47
CA TYR A 209 -13.85 -4.39 -26.01
C TYR A 209 -13.95 -5.78 -25.36
N CYS A 210 -14.88 -6.61 -25.84
CA CYS A 210 -15.08 -7.95 -25.31
C CYS A 210 -13.83 -8.83 -25.52
N ASP A 211 -13.23 -8.80 -26.72
CA ASP A 211 -12.03 -9.59 -27.04
C ASP A 211 -10.85 -9.21 -26.14
N TYR A 212 -10.66 -7.92 -25.91
CA TYR A 212 -9.60 -7.41 -25.04
C TYR A 212 -9.71 -7.95 -23.60
N TYR A 213 -10.88 -7.85 -22.97
CA TYR A 213 -11.07 -8.30 -21.60
C TYR A 213 -11.19 -9.83 -21.47
N THR A 214 -11.76 -10.51 -22.46
CA THR A 214 -11.78 -11.97 -22.52
C THR A 214 -10.35 -12.53 -22.62
N ALA A 215 -9.50 -11.91 -23.42
CA ALA A 215 -8.10 -12.30 -23.49
C ALA A 215 -7.41 -12.18 -22.12
N GLN A 216 -7.60 -11.07 -21.40
CA GLN A 216 -7.06 -10.92 -20.04
C GLN A 216 -7.61 -11.98 -19.07
N ALA A 217 -8.89 -12.34 -19.18
CA ALA A 217 -9.49 -13.41 -18.38
C ALA A 217 -8.83 -14.76 -18.69
N TYR A 218 -8.58 -15.09 -19.97
CA TYR A 218 -7.84 -16.30 -20.36
C TYR A 218 -6.42 -16.31 -19.78
N GLY A 219 -5.71 -15.18 -19.81
CA GLY A 219 -4.38 -15.06 -19.22
C GLY A 219 -4.39 -15.30 -17.71
N ASN A 220 -5.38 -14.77 -17.00
CA ASN A 220 -5.56 -15.00 -15.57
C ASN A 220 -5.92 -16.46 -15.26
N LEU A 221 -6.78 -17.09 -16.05
CA LEU A 221 -7.10 -18.52 -15.93
C LEU A 221 -5.86 -19.39 -16.18
N ALA A 222 -5.11 -19.09 -17.23
CA ALA A 222 -3.86 -19.79 -17.53
C ALA A 222 -2.89 -19.71 -16.34
N HIS A 223 -2.74 -18.51 -15.75
CA HIS A 223 -1.90 -18.29 -14.59
C HIS A 223 -2.40 -19.06 -13.36
N ALA A 224 -3.68 -18.94 -13.02
CA ALA A 224 -4.27 -19.60 -11.86
C ALA A 224 -4.14 -21.13 -11.97
N TYR A 225 -4.46 -21.70 -13.12
CA TYR A 225 -4.30 -23.15 -13.34
C TYR A 225 -2.83 -23.59 -13.32
N ALA A 226 -1.90 -22.78 -13.84
CA ALA A 226 -0.48 -23.08 -13.78
C ALA A 226 0.03 -23.07 -12.33
N SER A 227 -0.35 -22.08 -11.55
CA SER A 227 0.01 -21.96 -10.12
C SER A 227 -0.55 -23.12 -9.29
N LEU A 228 -1.72 -23.65 -9.67
CA LEU A 228 -2.34 -24.82 -9.05
C LEU A 228 -1.82 -26.16 -9.62
N ASN A 229 -0.77 -26.15 -10.43
CA ASN A 229 -0.21 -27.33 -11.11
C ASN A 229 -1.19 -28.08 -12.03
N LYS A 230 -2.25 -27.43 -12.46
CA LYS A 230 -3.24 -27.98 -13.42
C LYS A 230 -2.80 -27.69 -14.85
N THR A 231 -1.69 -28.28 -15.25
CA THR A 231 -0.97 -27.96 -16.51
C THR A 231 -1.85 -28.07 -17.76
N LYS A 232 -2.75 -29.07 -17.83
CA LYS A 232 -3.62 -29.24 -19.01
C LYS A 232 -4.56 -28.05 -19.20
N GLN A 233 -5.22 -27.62 -18.13
CA GLN A 233 -6.12 -26.45 -18.16
C GLN A 233 -5.32 -25.16 -18.41
N ALA A 234 -4.17 -25.00 -17.75
CA ALA A 234 -3.29 -23.86 -17.96
C ALA A 234 -2.88 -23.72 -19.44
N ARG A 235 -2.47 -24.82 -20.09
CA ARG A 235 -2.10 -24.83 -21.51
C ARG A 235 -3.29 -24.51 -22.43
N HIS A 236 -4.48 -25.00 -22.10
CA HIS A 236 -5.69 -24.70 -22.85
C HIS A 236 -5.99 -23.19 -22.88
N TYR A 237 -6.02 -22.55 -21.70
CA TYR A 237 -6.30 -21.11 -21.62
C TYR A 237 -5.13 -20.25 -22.13
N LEU A 238 -3.90 -20.72 -21.99
CA LEU A 238 -2.74 -20.07 -22.58
C LEU A 238 -2.81 -20.06 -24.11
N ASP A 239 -3.23 -21.16 -24.74
CA ASP A 239 -3.41 -21.23 -26.19
C ASP A 239 -4.51 -20.26 -26.67
N LEU A 240 -5.62 -20.13 -25.94
CA LEU A 240 -6.66 -19.15 -26.24
C LEU A 240 -6.12 -17.71 -26.10
N TYR A 241 -5.35 -17.46 -25.05
CA TYR A 241 -4.71 -16.17 -24.82
C TYR A 241 -3.73 -15.80 -25.93
N GLU A 242 -2.83 -16.71 -26.28
CA GLU A 242 -1.80 -16.49 -27.30
C GLU A 242 -2.37 -16.29 -28.73
N LYS A 243 -3.59 -16.72 -28.98
CA LYS A 243 -4.30 -16.49 -30.24
C LYS A 243 -5.06 -15.17 -30.31
N SER A 244 -5.22 -14.48 -29.19
CA SER A 244 -5.90 -13.18 -29.13
C SER A 244 -5.01 -12.04 -29.64
N ASP A 245 -5.62 -11.00 -30.17
CA ASP A 245 -4.90 -9.80 -30.60
C ASP A 245 -4.10 -9.18 -29.46
N TYR A 246 -4.68 -9.13 -28.27
CA TYR A 246 -3.99 -8.66 -27.07
C TYR A 246 -2.75 -9.50 -26.75
N GLY A 247 -2.84 -10.82 -26.82
CA GLY A 247 -1.72 -11.74 -26.58
C GLY A 247 -0.55 -11.54 -27.54
N HIS A 248 -0.78 -11.02 -28.74
CA HIS A 248 0.27 -10.67 -29.70
C HIS A 248 0.97 -9.35 -29.40
N THR A 249 0.34 -8.43 -28.65
CA THR A 249 0.98 -7.16 -28.28
C THR A 249 2.15 -7.40 -27.33
N LEU A 250 3.09 -6.44 -27.27
CA LEU A 250 4.18 -6.52 -26.30
C LEU A 250 3.66 -6.51 -24.85
N PHE A 251 2.66 -5.68 -24.56
CA PHE A 251 2.00 -5.64 -23.24
C PHE A 251 1.34 -6.97 -22.89
N GLY A 252 0.65 -7.60 -23.86
CA GLY A 252 0.06 -8.93 -23.65
C GLY A 252 1.12 -9.99 -23.38
N ARG A 253 2.20 -10.02 -24.17
CA ARG A 253 3.31 -10.95 -23.92
C ARG A 253 3.97 -10.71 -22.56
N GLN A 254 4.13 -9.46 -22.15
CA GLN A 254 4.65 -9.12 -20.82
C GLN A 254 3.70 -9.59 -19.71
N PHE A 255 2.39 -9.39 -19.87
CA PHE A 255 1.36 -9.82 -18.91
C PHE A 255 1.41 -11.32 -18.64
N ILE A 256 1.68 -12.16 -19.66
CA ILE A 256 1.66 -13.62 -19.54
C ILE A 256 3.02 -14.25 -19.14
N THR A 257 4.09 -13.46 -19.04
CA THR A 257 5.44 -13.98 -18.70
C THR A 257 5.48 -14.80 -17.42
N PRO A 258 4.74 -14.48 -16.31
CA PRO A 258 4.71 -15.31 -15.11
C PRO A 258 4.13 -16.71 -15.38
N THR A 259 3.16 -16.82 -16.26
CA THR A 259 2.55 -18.10 -16.65
C THR A 259 3.52 -18.94 -17.47
N TRP A 260 4.22 -18.36 -18.45
CA TRP A 260 5.28 -19.03 -19.18
C TRP A 260 6.39 -19.52 -18.24
N CYS A 261 6.74 -18.70 -17.24
CA CYS A 261 7.71 -19.10 -16.21
C CYS A 261 7.26 -20.36 -15.47
N LEU A 262 6.01 -20.39 -15.00
CA LEU A 262 5.42 -21.53 -14.29
C LEU A 262 5.35 -22.79 -15.14
N LEU A 263 5.07 -22.64 -16.45
CA LEU A 263 4.93 -23.75 -17.38
C LEU A 263 6.25 -24.18 -18.03
N GLY A 264 7.37 -23.48 -17.73
CA GLY A 264 8.69 -23.79 -18.28
C GLY A 264 8.92 -23.26 -19.70
N ASP A 265 8.07 -22.39 -20.22
CA ASP A 265 8.17 -21.76 -21.55
C ASP A 265 9.19 -20.61 -21.55
N TYR A 266 10.37 -20.86 -21.00
CA TYR A 266 11.41 -19.85 -20.79
C TYR A 266 11.88 -19.17 -22.07
N GLY A 267 11.74 -19.82 -23.23
CA GLY A 267 12.10 -19.24 -24.53
C GLY A 267 11.26 -18.01 -24.86
N LYS A 268 9.93 -18.14 -24.77
CA LYS A 268 8.98 -17.04 -25.03
C LYS A 268 9.16 -15.91 -24.02
N MET A 269 9.28 -16.26 -22.73
CA MET A 269 9.48 -15.32 -21.65
C MET A 269 10.76 -14.48 -21.85
N LEU A 270 11.88 -15.13 -22.16
CA LEU A 270 13.16 -14.44 -22.36
C LEU A 270 13.15 -13.53 -23.59
N ALA A 271 12.56 -13.99 -24.71
CA ALA A 271 12.42 -13.15 -25.89
C ALA A 271 11.61 -11.88 -25.62
N THR A 272 10.53 -12.01 -24.86
CA THR A 272 9.73 -10.84 -24.44
C THR A 272 10.54 -9.92 -23.51
N TYR A 273 11.30 -10.47 -22.57
CA TYR A 273 12.17 -9.67 -21.69
C TYR A 273 13.27 -8.94 -22.45
N ASP A 274 13.81 -9.54 -23.50
CA ASP A 274 14.83 -8.89 -24.34
C ASP A 274 14.24 -7.70 -25.10
N GLU A 275 13.02 -7.85 -25.63
CA GLU A 275 12.29 -6.78 -26.33
C GLU A 275 11.91 -5.64 -25.37
N VAL A 276 11.37 -5.96 -24.18
CA VAL A 276 11.03 -4.97 -23.14
C VAL A 276 12.29 -4.24 -22.66
N THR A 277 13.38 -4.95 -22.41
CA THR A 277 14.65 -4.35 -21.97
C THR A 277 15.22 -3.40 -23.04
N ALA A 278 15.08 -3.76 -24.31
CA ALA A 278 15.52 -2.90 -25.42
C ALA A 278 14.72 -1.59 -25.48
N GLN A 279 13.42 -1.61 -25.14
CA GLN A 279 12.59 -0.40 -25.07
C GLN A 279 12.87 0.44 -23.80
N MET A 280 13.25 -0.20 -22.68
CA MET A 280 13.60 0.51 -21.46
C MET A 280 14.88 1.35 -21.60
N GLY A 281 15.79 0.98 -22.49
CA GLY A 281 17.08 1.66 -22.65
C GLY A 281 17.87 1.68 -21.35
N ASP A 282 18.23 2.87 -20.87
CA ASP A 282 18.99 3.06 -19.62
C ASP A 282 18.11 3.08 -18.37
N ASP A 283 16.77 3.11 -18.49
CA ASP A 283 15.85 3.12 -17.35
C ASP A 283 15.67 1.71 -16.76
N THR A 284 16.69 1.26 -16.05
CA THR A 284 16.75 -0.09 -15.44
C THR A 284 16.58 -0.07 -13.91
N VAL A 285 16.31 1.10 -13.30
CA VAL A 285 16.09 1.22 -11.85
C VAL A 285 14.60 1.29 -11.55
N ASN A 286 13.89 0.20 -11.83
CA ASN A 286 12.45 0.10 -11.61
C ASN A 286 12.00 -1.34 -11.29
N LEU A 287 10.76 -1.48 -10.80
CA LEU A 287 10.19 -2.78 -10.40
C LEU A 287 10.03 -3.75 -11.58
N ASP A 288 9.79 -3.27 -12.78
CA ASP A 288 9.60 -4.12 -13.95
C ASP A 288 10.92 -4.76 -14.37
N TYR A 289 12.02 -4.01 -14.31
CA TYR A 289 13.34 -4.58 -14.53
C TYR A 289 13.73 -5.59 -13.44
N ALA A 290 13.33 -5.37 -12.19
CA ALA A 290 13.50 -6.35 -11.13
C ALA A 290 12.75 -7.67 -11.43
N LYS A 291 11.50 -7.60 -11.94
CA LYS A 291 10.76 -8.79 -12.39
C LYS A 291 11.49 -9.53 -13.52
N ILE A 292 12.07 -8.79 -14.47
CA ILE A 292 12.86 -9.36 -15.58
C ILE A 292 14.10 -10.09 -15.05
N LEU A 293 14.87 -9.48 -14.16
CA LEU A 293 16.06 -10.10 -13.56
C LEU A 293 15.70 -11.39 -12.82
N ARG A 294 14.62 -11.37 -12.03
CA ARG A 294 14.12 -12.56 -11.33
C ARG A 294 13.73 -13.67 -12.32
N GLY A 295 13.02 -13.33 -13.39
CA GLY A 295 12.62 -14.31 -14.42
C GLY A 295 13.81 -14.90 -15.16
N ARG A 296 14.82 -14.08 -15.51
CA ARG A 296 16.07 -14.54 -16.12
C ARG A 296 16.85 -15.48 -15.20
N ALA A 297 16.90 -15.18 -13.89
CA ALA A 297 17.52 -16.04 -12.89
C ALA A 297 16.86 -17.43 -12.83
N ILE A 298 15.51 -17.46 -12.80
CA ILE A 298 14.74 -18.72 -12.78
C ILE A 298 15.00 -19.52 -14.05
N ALA A 299 14.96 -18.89 -15.23
CA ALA A 299 15.21 -19.55 -16.50
C ALA A 299 16.66 -20.09 -16.60
N ALA A 300 17.66 -19.32 -16.16
CA ALA A 300 19.05 -19.76 -16.14
C ALA A 300 19.24 -20.98 -15.23
N LYS A 301 18.66 -20.97 -14.04
CA LYS A 301 18.67 -22.11 -13.12
C LYS A 301 18.03 -23.35 -13.74
N ALA A 302 16.87 -23.21 -14.37
CA ALA A 302 16.17 -24.31 -15.03
C ALA A 302 16.96 -24.93 -16.20
N LYS A 303 17.78 -24.12 -16.88
CA LYS A 303 18.70 -24.55 -17.94
C LYS A 303 20.03 -25.09 -17.41
N GLY A 304 20.23 -25.19 -16.10
CA GLY A 304 21.47 -25.67 -15.47
C GLY A 304 22.62 -24.64 -15.49
N ASN A 305 22.40 -23.41 -15.95
CA ASN A 305 23.41 -22.35 -15.94
C ASN A 305 23.41 -21.63 -14.57
N ASN A 306 24.01 -22.28 -13.60
CA ASN A 306 24.03 -21.78 -12.22
C ASN A 306 24.82 -20.47 -12.07
N VAL A 307 25.85 -20.24 -12.89
CA VAL A 307 26.66 -19.01 -12.86
C VAL A 307 25.78 -17.81 -13.26
N ALA A 308 25.09 -17.89 -14.40
CA ALA A 308 24.18 -16.84 -14.83
C ALA A 308 22.99 -16.67 -13.86
N ALA A 309 22.50 -17.75 -13.27
CA ALA A 309 21.43 -17.68 -12.29
C ALA A 309 21.85 -16.88 -11.05
N ILE A 310 23.07 -17.12 -10.54
CA ILE A 310 23.62 -16.38 -9.39
C ILE A 310 23.81 -14.91 -9.75
N ASP A 311 24.37 -14.59 -10.92
CA ASP A 311 24.55 -13.20 -11.37
C ASP A 311 23.21 -12.45 -11.42
N TYR A 312 22.18 -13.03 -12.05
CA TYR A 312 20.86 -12.40 -12.12
C TYR A 312 20.20 -12.25 -10.75
N TRP A 313 20.36 -13.22 -9.83
CA TRP A 313 19.87 -13.10 -8.47
C TRP A 313 20.58 -12.01 -7.67
N GLN A 314 21.89 -11.87 -7.84
CA GLN A 314 22.66 -10.79 -7.23
C GLN A 314 22.14 -9.43 -7.71
N ARG A 315 22.08 -9.23 -9.02
CA ARG A 315 21.57 -7.98 -9.62
C ARG A 315 20.14 -7.68 -9.22
N TYR A 316 19.28 -8.70 -9.09
CA TYR A 316 17.93 -8.56 -8.57
C TYR A 316 17.94 -8.08 -7.11
N SER A 317 18.78 -8.66 -6.28
CA SER A 317 18.92 -8.29 -4.87
C SER A 317 19.39 -6.84 -4.73
N ASP A 318 20.47 -6.49 -5.44
CA ASP A 318 21.05 -5.15 -5.41
C ASP A 318 20.04 -4.08 -5.88
N LEU A 319 19.29 -4.40 -6.93
CA LEU A 319 18.23 -3.51 -7.43
C LEU A 319 17.07 -3.38 -6.41
N LYS A 320 16.65 -4.48 -5.80
CA LYS A 320 15.60 -4.46 -4.75
C LYS A 320 16.04 -3.63 -3.55
N ASP A 321 17.30 -3.75 -3.15
CA ASP A 321 17.85 -2.96 -2.04
C ASP A 321 17.89 -1.47 -2.41
N THR A 322 18.27 -1.13 -3.65
CA THR A 322 18.25 0.24 -4.18
C THR A 322 16.83 0.81 -4.17
N LEU A 323 15.85 0.08 -4.71
CA LEU A 323 14.45 0.50 -4.75
C LEU A 323 13.85 0.66 -3.34
N ASN A 324 14.16 -0.27 -2.43
CA ASN A 324 13.73 -0.16 -1.04
C ASN A 324 14.36 1.04 -0.33
N HIS A 325 15.64 1.33 -0.60
CA HIS A 325 16.32 2.50 -0.04
C HIS A 325 15.69 3.80 -0.55
N GLN A 326 15.44 3.91 -1.85
CA GLN A 326 14.74 5.07 -2.44
C GLN A 326 13.35 5.28 -1.84
N LEU A 327 12.59 4.19 -1.66
CA LEU A 327 11.26 4.26 -1.03
C LEU A 327 11.34 4.74 0.42
N LEU A 328 12.35 4.26 1.18
CA LEU A 328 12.55 4.66 2.57
C LEU A 328 13.02 6.11 2.69
N GLU A 329 13.92 6.54 1.80
CA GLU A 329 14.37 7.94 1.72
C GLU A 329 13.22 8.87 1.36
N GLY A 330 12.41 8.52 0.33
CA GLY A 330 11.22 9.28 -0.05
C GLY A 330 10.25 9.45 1.12
N LYS A 331 9.91 8.36 1.79
CA LYS A 331 9.05 8.41 2.98
C LYS A 331 9.65 9.23 4.13
N ALA A 332 10.96 9.13 4.36
CA ALA A 332 11.63 9.94 5.37
C ALA A 332 11.57 11.44 5.06
N HIS A 333 11.77 11.80 3.79
CA HIS A 333 11.65 13.19 3.32
C HIS A 333 10.21 13.70 3.43
N GLU A 334 9.22 12.90 3.06
CA GLU A 334 7.80 13.22 3.21
C GLU A 334 7.42 13.44 4.69
N TYR A 335 7.82 12.53 5.58
CA TYR A 335 7.59 12.71 7.01
C TYR A 335 8.29 13.95 7.56
N ALA A 336 9.52 14.24 7.13
CA ALA A 336 10.22 15.44 7.52
C ALA A 336 9.52 16.72 7.01
N ALA A 337 9.07 16.72 5.76
CA ALA A 337 8.33 17.84 5.17
C ALA A 337 6.96 18.05 5.84
N ARG A 338 6.20 16.97 6.08
CA ARG A 338 4.92 17.02 6.83
C ARG A 338 5.13 17.52 8.26
N TYR A 339 6.20 17.08 8.92
CA TYR A 339 6.55 17.56 10.26
C TYR A 339 6.89 19.06 10.26
N GLN A 340 7.68 19.52 9.31
CA GLN A 340 8.01 20.94 9.15
C GLN A 340 6.76 21.79 8.86
N LEU A 341 5.91 21.34 7.95
CA LEU A 341 4.66 22.03 7.63
C LEU A 341 3.70 22.08 8.83
N GLN A 342 3.62 21.01 9.59
CA GLN A 342 2.82 20.95 10.81
C GLN A 342 3.40 21.88 11.90
N GLU A 343 4.72 21.95 12.01
CA GLU A 343 5.41 22.85 12.91
C GLU A 343 5.22 24.32 12.51
N GLU A 344 5.29 24.63 11.21
CA GLU A 344 4.99 25.98 10.69
C GLU A 344 3.53 26.39 10.93
N ARG A 345 2.57 25.50 10.66
CA ARG A 345 1.15 25.76 10.96
C ARG A 345 0.92 25.99 12.45
N LEU A 346 1.49 25.16 13.31
CA LEU A 346 1.42 25.33 14.76
C LEU A 346 2.08 26.65 15.22
N ASN A 347 3.19 27.04 14.59
CA ASN A 347 3.86 28.30 14.90
C ASN A 347 3.05 29.49 14.39
N THR A 348 2.45 29.42 13.20
CA THR A 348 1.58 30.47 12.66
C THR A 348 0.32 30.62 13.52
N GLU A 349 -0.34 29.53 13.90
CA GLU A 349 -1.48 29.55 14.83
C GLU A 349 -1.10 30.11 16.20
N ARG A 350 0.11 29.77 16.69
CA ARG A 350 0.65 30.33 17.94
C ARG A 350 0.92 31.82 17.84
N GLU A 351 1.47 32.28 16.70
CA GLU A 351 1.71 33.72 16.45
C GLU A 351 0.40 34.51 16.32
N GLU A 352 -0.59 33.98 15.59
CA GLU A 352 -1.91 34.60 15.52
C GLU A 352 -2.64 34.61 16.86
N ALA A 353 -2.57 33.50 17.60
CA ALA A 353 -3.11 33.44 18.93
C ALA A 353 -2.37 34.37 19.91
N ALA A 354 -1.05 34.53 19.73
CA ALA A 354 -0.27 35.50 20.50
C ALA A 354 -0.63 36.95 20.16
N LYS A 355 -0.83 37.29 18.87
CA LYS A 355 -1.28 38.62 18.43
C LYS A 355 -2.68 38.96 18.95
N LYS A 356 -3.64 38.01 18.86
CA LYS A 356 -4.98 38.14 19.44
C LYS A 356 -4.94 38.28 20.95
N ARG A 357 -4.09 37.50 21.64
CA ARG A 357 -3.86 37.62 23.09
C ARG A 357 -3.25 38.97 23.50
N MET A 358 -2.27 39.49 22.73
CA MET A 358 -1.70 40.83 23.00
C MET A 358 -2.75 41.93 22.86
N GLY A 359 -3.63 41.86 21.86
CA GLY A 359 -4.76 42.80 21.74
C GLY A 359 -5.72 42.75 22.91
N ILE A 360 -6.04 41.55 23.44
CA ILE A 360 -6.87 41.37 24.62
C ILE A 360 -6.14 41.85 25.90
N ILE A 361 -4.82 41.56 26.01
CA ILE A 361 -4.02 41.98 27.16
C ILE A 361 -3.90 43.52 27.22
N ALA A 362 -3.75 44.20 26.07
CA ALA A 362 -3.69 45.66 26.00
C ALA A 362 -5.00 46.33 26.49
N THR A 363 -6.15 45.69 26.24
CA THR A 363 -7.46 46.14 26.71
C THR A 363 -7.73 45.78 28.20
N LEU A 364 -7.10 44.72 28.70
CA LEU A 364 -7.34 44.22 30.07
C LEU A 364 -6.31 44.71 31.11
N LEU A 365 -5.24 45.45 30.69
CA LEU A 365 -4.19 45.96 31.60
C LEU A 365 -4.74 46.90 32.69
N GLY A 366 -5.90 47.52 32.52
CA GLY A 366 -6.60 48.32 33.53
C GLY A 366 -7.29 47.49 34.63
N ILE A 367 -7.56 46.20 34.40
CA ILE A 367 -8.29 45.34 35.32
C ILE A 367 -7.31 44.39 36.09
N MET A 368 -6.05 44.33 35.67
CA MET A 368 -5.11 43.23 35.93
C MET A 368 -4.31 43.29 37.26
N LEU A 369 -4.34 44.33 38.05
CA LEU A 369 -3.63 44.29 39.33
C LEU A 369 -4.28 43.30 40.35
N VAL A 370 -5.55 43.08 40.27
CA VAL A 370 -6.26 42.11 41.11
C VAL A 370 -6.28 40.70 40.47
N ALA A 371 -6.40 40.61 39.10
CA ALA A 371 -6.44 39.34 38.42
C ALA A 371 -5.04 38.64 38.33
N ALA A 372 -3.96 39.41 38.31
CA ALA A 372 -2.60 38.87 38.23
C ALA A 372 -2.24 37.94 39.41
N ALA A 373 -2.67 38.29 40.62
CA ALA A 373 -2.41 37.46 41.81
C ALA A 373 -3.19 36.12 41.77
N ILE A 374 -4.42 36.16 41.27
CA ILE A 374 -5.26 34.96 41.08
C ILE A 374 -4.69 34.09 39.95
N PHE A 375 -4.23 34.74 38.86
CA PHE A 375 -3.65 34.03 37.70
C PHE A 375 -2.30 33.36 38.06
N VAL A 376 -1.45 34.01 38.84
CA VAL A 376 -0.18 33.40 39.32
C VAL A 376 -0.45 32.18 40.19
N ASN A 377 -1.46 32.23 41.07
CA ASN A 377 -1.86 31.07 41.87
C ASN A 377 -2.45 29.96 40.99
N PHE A 378 -3.25 30.32 39.97
CA PHE A 378 -3.80 29.34 38.99
C PHE A 378 -2.69 28.65 38.20
N LEU A 379 -1.68 29.39 37.73
CA LEU A 379 -0.53 28.81 37.03
C LEU A 379 0.30 27.87 37.92
N LYS A 380 0.46 28.22 39.18
CA LYS A 380 1.14 27.33 40.16
C LYS A 380 0.39 26.04 40.40
N MET A 381 -0.94 26.08 40.46
CA MET A 381 -1.78 24.87 40.58
C MET A 381 -1.71 23.98 39.31
N GLN A 382 -1.76 24.60 38.09
CA GLN A 382 -1.66 23.88 36.82
C GLN A 382 -0.30 23.20 36.66
N LEU A 383 0.78 23.86 36.99
CA LEU A 383 2.14 23.30 36.96
C LEU A 383 2.32 22.13 37.93
N ARG A 384 1.69 22.19 39.11
CA ARG A 384 1.66 21.05 40.04
C ARG A 384 0.89 19.88 39.46
N SER A 385 -0.31 20.11 38.90
CA SER A 385 -1.15 19.09 38.30
C SER A 385 -0.47 18.39 37.08
N ILE A 386 0.23 19.16 36.24
CA ILE A 386 0.97 18.60 35.10
C ILE A 386 2.15 17.73 35.57
N ARG A 387 2.88 18.15 36.63
CA ARG A 387 3.96 17.35 37.19
C ARG A 387 3.45 16.04 37.80
N GLU A 388 2.32 16.08 38.50
CA GLU A 388 1.70 14.88 39.06
C GLU A 388 1.21 13.91 37.96
N LYS A 389 0.54 14.42 36.92
CA LYS A 389 0.09 13.59 35.76
C LYS A 389 1.26 12.97 35.01
N ASN A 390 2.34 13.74 34.78
CA ASN A 390 3.53 13.21 34.12
C ASN A 390 4.26 12.16 34.97
N ALA A 391 4.26 12.29 36.29
CA ALA A 391 4.84 11.28 37.19
C ALA A 391 4.02 9.97 37.17
N VAL A 392 2.69 10.08 37.17
CA VAL A 392 1.79 8.91 37.05
C VAL A 392 2.00 8.18 35.73
N LEU A 393 2.05 8.92 34.61
CA LEU A 393 2.23 8.32 33.28
C LEU A 393 3.58 7.58 33.16
N THR A 394 4.64 8.15 33.72
CA THR A 394 5.97 7.51 33.72
C THR A 394 5.96 6.23 34.57
N LYS A 395 5.23 6.22 35.66
CA LYS A 395 5.07 5.02 36.50
C LYS A 395 4.28 3.94 35.78
N GLU A 396 3.16 4.29 35.13
CA GLU A 396 2.36 3.33 34.36
C GLU A 396 3.15 2.68 33.21
N ILE A 397 3.96 3.48 32.49
CA ILE A 397 4.82 2.95 31.42
C ILE A 397 5.89 2.01 31.99
N THR A 398 6.47 2.37 33.13
CA THR A 398 7.49 1.53 33.78
C THR A 398 6.89 0.22 34.30
N ASP A 399 5.71 0.28 34.91
CA ASP A 399 5.02 -0.90 35.43
C ASP A 399 4.60 -1.82 34.27
N LYS A 400 4.20 -1.24 33.12
CA LYS A 400 3.85 -1.99 31.91
C LYS A 400 5.07 -2.71 31.32
N ILE A 401 6.20 -2.02 31.20
CA ILE A 401 7.46 -2.62 30.72
C ILE A 401 7.91 -3.74 31.66
N LYS A 402 7.82 -3.52 32.97
CA LYS A 402 8.18 -4.52 33.98
C LYS A 402 7.28 -5.76 33.90
N ASN A 403 5.97 -5.56 33.76
CA ASN A 403 5.02 -6.66 33.58
C ASN A 403 5.29 -7.45 32.29
N GLU A 404 5.67 -6.77 31.20
CA GLU A 404 6.06 -7.39 29.95
C GLU A 404 7.40 -8.15 30.08
N GLU A 405 8.37 -7.62 30.84
CA GLU A 405 9.62 -8.33 31.17
C GLU A 405 9.38 -9.57 32.04
N ASP A 406 8.55 -9.45 33.08
CA ASP A 406 8.20 -10.56 33.97
C ASP A 406 7.45 -11.65 33.18
N TYR A 407 6.62 -11.27 32.24
CA TYR A 407 5.96 -12.18 31.30
C TYR A 407 6.95 -12.91 30.40
N LEU A 408 7.91 -12.22 29.81
CA LEU A 408 8.98 -12.81 28.99
C LEU A 408 9.90 -13.72 29.81
N ALA A 409 10.23 -13.33 31.05
CA ALA A 409 11.01 -14.15 31.98
C ALA A 409 10.25 -15.44 32.35
N SER A 410 8.93 -15.35 32.57
CA SER A 410 8.08 -16.53 32.86
C SER A 410 8.02 -17.50 31.67
N ILE A 411 8.03 -16.97 30.44
CA ILE A 411 8.10 -17.78 29.22
C ILE A 411 9.44 -18.53 29.15
N LYS A 412 10.56 -17.86 29.39
CA LYS A 412 11.88 -18.51 29.42
C LYS A 412 11.92 -19.60 30.50
N GLU A 413 11.41 -19.33 31.68
CA GLU A 413 11.39 -20.30 32.78
C GLU A 413 10.45 -21.49 32.52
N GLN A 414 9.29 -21.26 31.86
CA GLN A 414 8.39 -22.35 31.45
C GLN A 414 9.00 -23.20 30.33
N ALA A 415 9.74 -22.57 29.40
CA ALA A 415 10.45 -23.25 28.32
C ALA A 415 11.54 -24.17 28.88
N ASP A 416 12.33 -23.70 29.83
CA ASP A 416 13.35 -24.50 30.53
C ASP A 416 12.75 -25.71 31.29
N ARG A 417 11.54 -25.57 31.80
CA ARG A 417 10.83 -26.67 32.49
C ARG A 417 10.20 -27.69 31.52
N GLN A 418 9.74 -27.24 30.34
CA GLN A 418 9.12 -28.09 29.33
C GLN A 418 10.14 -28.74 28.37
N SER A 419 11.33 -28.20 28.21
CA SER A 419 12.38 -28.83 27.37
C SER A 419 12.83 -30.20 27.89
N LYS A 420 12.40 -30.58 29.08
CA LYS A 420 12.63 -31.95 29.67
C LYS A 420 11.51 -32.94 29.39
N ALA A 421 10.45 -32.60 28.69
CA ALA A 421 9.26 -33.44 28.61
C ALA A 421 8.44 -33.32 27.32
N THR A 422 9.01 -33.20 26.12
CA THR A 422 8.16 -33.45 24.93
C THR A 422 8.93 -33.88 23.69
N THR A 423 8.63 -35.06 23.24
CA THR A 423 8.86 -35.65 21.92
C THR A 423 8.19 -34.78 20.84
N ALA A 424 8.89 -34.61 19.71
CA ALA A 424 8.47 -33.84 18.54
C ALA A 424 7.07 -34.27 18.03
N THR A 425 6.12 -33.35 18.13
CA THR A 425 4.83 -33.43 17.44
C THR A 425 4.94 -32.66 16.13
N ASP A 426 4.42 -33.22 15.05
CA ASP A 426 4.40 -32.60 13.72
C ASP A 426 3.68 -31.24 13.78
N PRO A 427 4.35 -30.13 13.39
CA PRO A 427 3.77 -28.78 13.48
C PRO A 427 2.49 -28.57 12.66
N SER A 428 2.25 -29.41 11.65
CA SER A 428 1.08 -29.33 10.76
C SER A 428 -0.24 -29.78 11.38
N ALA A 429 -0.20 -30.41 12.56
CA ALA A 429 -1.38 -30.94 13.26
C ALA A 429 -1.84 -30.06 14.44
N LEU A 430 -1.18 -28.93 14.67
CA LEU A 430 -1.46 -28.04 15.80
C LEU A 430 -2.60 -27.04 15.48
N SER A 431 -3.38 -26.68 16.51
CA SER A 431 -4.29 -25.54 16.41
C SER A 431 -3.54 -24.22 16.22
N ASP A 432 -4.20 -23.20 15.70
CA ASP A 432 -3.58 -21.87 15.48
C ASP A 432 -2.91 -21.31 16.75
N SER A 433 -3.52 -21.52 17.93
CA SER A 433 -2.96 -21.07 19.21
C SER A 433 -1.74 -21.91 19.65
N GLU A 434 -1.78 -23.22 19.48
CA GLU A 434 -0.65 -24.09 19.81
C GLU A 434 0.53 -23.84 18.87
N LEU A 435 0.25 -23.64 17.60
CA LEU A 435 1.26 -23.27 16.60
C LEU A 435 1.86 -21.89 16.93
N PHE A 436 1.04 -20.92 17.32
CA PHE A 436 1.55 -19.63 17.77
C PHE A 436 2.49 -19.77 18.97
N GLU A 437 2.13 -20.55 19.98
CA GLU A 437 2.98 -20.77 21.16
C GLU A 437 4.31 -21.43 20.79
N GLN A 438 4.29 -22.38 19.86
CA GLN A 438 5.51 -23.00 19.35
C GLN A 438 6.39 -22.01 18.58
N LEU A 439 5.80 -21.22 17.67
CA LEU A 439 6.51 -20.20 16.90
C LEU A 439 7.06 -19.11 17.81
N ARG A 440 6.28 -18.65 18.77
CA ARG A 440 6.68 -17.67 19.77
C ARG A 440 7.90 -18.15 20.55
N ARG A 441 7.88 -19.42 21.00
CA ARG A 441 8.98 -20.03 21.74
C ARG A 441 10.27 -19.99 20.92
N ILE A 442 10.23 -20.50 19.70
CA ILE A 442 11.39 -20.52 18.80
C ILE A 442 11.94 -19.10 18.57
N ILE A 443 11.07 -18.13 18.30
CA ILE A 443 11.49 -16.74 18.03
C ILE A 443 12.14 -16.10 19.26
N VAL A 444 11.63 -16.36 20.45
CA VAL A 444 12.12 -15.75 21.70
C VAL A 444 13.36 -16.48 22.21
N GLU A 445 13.40 -17.81 22.24
CA GLU A 445 14.53 -18.59 22.75
C GLU A 445 15.78 -18.41 21.90
N GLU A 446 15.62 -18.39 20.58
CA GLU A 446 16.74 -18.21 19.66
C GLU A 446 17.03 -16.73 19.34
N GLU A 447 16.33 -15.82 20.01
CA GLU A 447 16.44 -14.37 19.81
C GLU A 447 16.34 -13.94 18.33
N LEU A 448 15.60 -14.69 17.51
CA LEU A 448 15.48 -14.47 16.06
C LEU A 448 14.99 -13.05 15.74
N TYR A 449 14.22 -12.45 16.64
CA TYR A 449 13.74 -11.07 16.50
C TYR A 449 14.86 -10.03 16.49
N LEU A 450 16.08 -10.37 16.91
CA LEU A 450 17.24 -9.48 16.85
C LEU A 450 17.90 -9.41 15.46
N ASP A 451 17.62 -10.37 14.57
CA ASP A 451 18.08 -10.30 13.19
C ASP A 451 17.18 -9.32 12.40
N PRO A 452 17.72 -8.19 11.89
CA PRO A 452 16.93 -7.21 11.12
C PRO A 452 16.24 -7.79 9.88
N GLN A 453 16.77 -8.88 9.33
CA GLN A 453 16.24 -9.56 8.14
C GLN A 453 15.24 -10.67 8.50
N PHE A 454 15.02 -10.93 9.80
CA PHE A 454 14.11 -11.99 10.22
C PHE A 454 12.69 -11.75 9.72
N GLY A 455 12.14 -12.76 9.06
CA GLY A 455 10.80 -12.70 8.48
C GLY A 455 10.17 -14.07 8.27
N ARG A 456 8.99 -14.05 7.68
CA ARG A 456 8.17 -15.25 7.48
C ARG A 456 8.88 -16.34 6.68
N GLN A 457 9.68 -15.96 5.67
CA GLN A 457 10.36 -16.91 4.81
C GLN A 457 11.29 -17.83 5.61
N GLN A 458 12.04 -17.29 6.54
CA GLN A 458 12.95 -18.06 7.39
C GLN A 458 12.22 -19.09 8.26
N LEU A 459 11.02 -18.76 8.75
CA LEU A 459 10.18 -19.72 9.48
C LEU A 459 9.60 -20.80 8.56
N MET A 460 9.20 -20.43 7.34
CA MET A 460 8.71 -21.38 6.33
C MET A 460 9.80 -22.38 5.95
N ASP A 461 10.99 -21.90 5.66
CA ASP A 461 12.11 -22.74 5.22
C ASP A 461 12.59 -23.68 6.33
N ARG A 462 12.54 -23.21 7.56
CA ARG A 462 13.03 -23.95 8.72
C ARG A 462 12.05 -24.99 9.26
N LEU A 463 10.77 -24.66 9.27
CA LEU A 463 9.73 -25.48 9.89
C LEU A 463 8.84 -26.19 8.87
N HIS A 464 9.09 -25.97 7.57
CA HIS A 464 8.30 -26.50 6.45
C HIS A 464 6.80 -26.18 6.56
N LEU A 465 6.48 -24.99 7.16
CA LEU A 465 5.13 -24.52 7.33
C LEU A 465 4.68 -23.67 6.15
N SER A 466 3.37 -23.69 5.85
CA SER A 466 2.80 -22.83 4.82
C SER A 466 2.74 -21.36 5.30
N LYS A 467 2.69 -20.45 4.34
CA LYS A 467 2.50 -19.01 4.61
C LYS A 467 1.19 -18.76 5.36
N GLU A 468 0.16 -19.49 5.00
CA GLU A 468 -1.19 -19.41 5.56
C GLU A 468 -1.20 -19.86 7.02
N SER A 469 -0.54 -20.99 7.35
CA SER A 469 -0.46 -21.52 8.71
C SER A 469 0.25 -20.54 9.66
N ILE A 470 1.39 -19.98 9.23
CA ILE A 470 2.09 -18.96 10.02
C ILE A 470 1.21 -17.72 10.18
N GLY A 471 0.56 -17.27 9.11
CA GLY A 471 -0.35 -16.12 9.16
C GLY A 471 -1.51 -16.33 10.13
N ALA A 472 -2.16 -17.50 10.09
CA ALA A 472 -3.28 -17.86 10.97
C ALA A 472 -2.84 -17.97 12.44
N ALA A 473 -1.68 -18.56 12.71
CA ALA A 473 -1.12 -18.66 14.06
C ALA A 473 -1.00 -17.27 14.73
N PHE A 474 -0.53 -16.25 14.02
CA PHE A 474 -0.42 -14.91 14.59
C PHE A 474 -1.76 -14.17 14.60
N SER A 475 -2.54 -14.18 13.51
CA SER A 475 -3.77 -13.38 13.39
C SER A 475 -4.99 -13.96 14.12
N LYS A 476 -5.07 -15.30 14.29
CA LYS A 476 -6.20 -16.00 14.93
C LYS A 476 -5.79 -16.68 16.21
N GLY A 477 -4.55 -17.17 16.30
CA GLY A 477 -4.02 -17.89 17.45
C GLY A 477 -3.44 -17.01 18.54
N SER A 478 -3.33 -15.69 18.30
CA SER A 478 -2.72 -14.76 19.25
C SER A 478 -3.41 -13.39 19.27
N GLN A 479 -2.94 -12.51 20.14
CA GLN A 479 -3.34 -11.09 20.20
C GLN A 479 -2.65 -10.20 19.13
N TYR A 480 -1.74 -10.75 18.34
CA TYR A 480 -0.95 -9.99 17.37
C TYR A 480 -1.57 -10.07 15.98
N ALA A 481 -1.59 -8.95 15.25
CA ALA A 481 -2.13 -8.90 13.89
C ALA A 481 -1.27 -9.70 12.88
N SER A 482 0.02 -9.88 13.17
CA SER A 482 0.96 -10.56 12.26
C SER A 482 2.26 -10.95 12.97
N LEU A 483 3.06 -11.83 12.34
CA LEU A 483 4.44 -12.08 12.75
C LEU A 483 5.25 -10.78 12.88
N ALA A 484 5.11 -9.88 11.92
CA ALA A 484 5.87 -8.62 11.94
C ALA A 484 5.52 -7.74 13.15
N SER A 485 4.24 -7.69 13.54
CA SER A 485 3.82 -6.93 14.73
C SER A 485 4.36 -7.56 16.02
N PHE A 486 4.38 -8.88 16.11
CA PHE A 486 4.98 -9.60 17.23
C PHE A 486 6.49 -9.33 17.33
N VAL A 487 7.23 -9.49 16.23
CA VAL A 487 8.68 -9.25 16.18
C VAL A 487 9.01 -7.81 16.55
N ASN A 488 8.24 -6.86 16.05
CA ASN A 488 8.43 -5.45 16.39
C ASN A 488 8.21 -5.16 17.87
N GLU A 489 7.20 -5.77 18.50
CA GLU A 489 6.95 -5.66 19.93
C GLU A 489 8.13 -6.19 20.74
N MET A 490 8.67 -7.37 20.40
CA MET A 490 9.84 -7.93 21.07
C MET A 490 11.08 -7.01 20.97
N ARG A 491 11.30 -6.44 19.80
CA ARG A 491 12.38 -5.47 19.56
C ARG A 491 12.21 -4.20 20.39
N LEU A 492 10.98 -3.70 20.53
CA LEU A 492 10.69 -2.49 21.32
C LEU A 492 10.90 -2.72 22.81
N ILE A 493 10.48 -3.88 23.34
CA ILE A 493 10.72 -4.27 24.74
C ILE A 493 12.24 -4.30 25.01
N ARG A 494 12.99 -4.96 24.12
CA ARG A 494 14.46 -5.00 24.21
C ARG A 494 15.09 -3.62 24.16
N GLY A 495 14.60 -2.76 23.25
CA GLY A 495 15.06 -1.37 23.14
C GLY A 495 14.78 -0.55 24.38
N ALA A 496 13.59 -0.67 24.97
CA ALA A 496 13.22 0.01 26.20
C ALA A 496 14.13 -0.40 27.37
N LYS A 497 14.44 -1.68 27.47
CA LYS A 497 15.39 -2.21 28.46
C LYS A 497 16.78 -1.62 28.29
N LEU A 498 17.32 -1.67 27.08
CA LEU A 498 18.65 -1.13 26.78
C LEU A 498 18.75 0.38 27.04
N LEU A 499 17.68 1.14 26.82
CA LEU A 499 17.63 2.57 27.14
C LEU A 499 17.75 2.86 28.64
N VAL A 500 17.31 1.94 29.51
CA VAL A 500 17.38 2.05 30.97
C VAL A 500 18.70 1.51 31.51
N GLU A 501 19.13 0.34 31.04
CA GLU A 501 20.33 -0.35 31.54
C GLU A 501 21.63 0.27 31.01
N HIS A 502 21.58 0.90 29.83
CA HIS A 502 22.72 1.47 29.14
C HIS A 502 22.43 2.91 28.67
N PRO A 503 22.29 3.86 29.62
CA PRO A 503 21.98 5.25 29.28
C PRO A 503 23.08 5.94 28.45
N GLU A 504 24.30 5.42 28.47
CA GLU A 504 25.45 5.90 27.71
C GLU A 504 25.40 5.56 26.22
N LYS A 505 24.63 4.52 25.81
CA LYS A 505 24.56 4.11 24.41
C LYS A 505 23.79 5.10 23.56
N SER A 506 24.21 5.29 22.31
CA SER A 506 23.45 6.09 21.35
C SER A 506 22.08 5.43 21.04
N ILE A 507 21.10 6.24 20.62
CA ILE A 507 19.81 5.70 20.18
C ILE A 507 19.98 4.77 18.98
N SER A 508 20.96 5.04 18.14
CA SER A 508 21.31 4.19 16.99
C SER A 508 21.83 2.83 17.44
N ASP A 509 22.71 2.80 18.43
CA ASP A 509 23.26 1.55 18.97
C ASP A 509 22.19 0.73 19.67
N VAL A 510 21.28 1.39 20.40
CA VAL A 510 20.14 0.74 21.03
C VAL A 510 19.20 0.15 19.96
N ALA A 511 18.90 0.89 18.90
CA ALA A 511 18.07 0.42 17.80
C ALA A 511 18.67 -0.84 17.17
N THR A 512 19.96 -0.80 16.83
CA THR A 512 20.68 -1.95 16.24
C THR A 512 20.71 -3.14 17.19
N ALA A 513 21.06 -2.92 18.46
CA ALA A 513 21.10 -3.96 19.49
C ALA A 513 19.71 -4.55 19.84
N SER A 514 18.66 -3.90 19.39
CA SER A 514 17.27 -4.35 19.53
C SER A 514 16.73 -5.02 18.26
N GLY A 515 17.55 -5.17 17.21
CA GLY A 515 17.16 -5.82 15.96
C GLY A 515 16.49 -4.90 14.92
N PHE A 516 16.52 -3.58 15.12
CA PHE A 516 16.03 -2.64 14.10
C PHE A 516 17.09 -2.35 13.05
N ALA A 517 16.69 -2.34 11.78
CA ALA A 517 17.56 -1.99 10.68
C ALA A 517 17.93 -0.49 10.65
N SER A 518 17.16 0.36 11.33
CA SER A 518 17.46 1.80 11.43
C SER A 518 16.94 2.40 12.74
N ASN A 519 17.64 3.44 13.23
CA ASN A 519 17.22 4.22 14.38
C ASN A 519 15.92 5.02 14.14
N ILE A 520 15.64 5.34 12.87
CA ILE A 520 14.41 6.06 12.48
C ILE A 520 13.21 5.16 12.72
N THR A 521 13.27 3.92 12.24
CA THR A 521 12.21 2.93 12.43
C THR A 521 12.01 2.63 13.92
N PHE A 522 13.10 2.44 14.65
CA PHE A 522 13.05 2.25 16.10
C PHE A 522 12.36 3.42 16.80
N SER A 523 12.81 4.66 16.55
CA SER A 523 12.29 5.85 17.22
C SER A 523 10.82 6.10 16.90
N HIS A 524 10.42 5.84 15.66
CA HIS A 524 9.01 5.94 15.24
C HIS A 524 8.14 4.92 15.98
N ASN A 525 8.48 3.65 15.89
CA ASN A 525 7.71 2.57 16.50
C ASN A 525 7.69 2.67 18.04
N PHE A 526 8.80 3.12 18.63
CA PHE A 526 8.90 3.36 20.06
C PHE A 526 7.95 4.47 20.52
N LYS A 527 7.92 5.58 19.77
CA LYS A 527 7.00 6.70 20.06
C LYS A 527 5.54 6.29 19.86
N GLU A 528 5.25 5.52 18.83
CA GLU A 528 3.90 5.00 18.58
C GLU A 528 3.43 4.11 19.74
N ARG A 529 4.29 3.21 20.22
CA ARG A 529 3.95 2.24 21.28
C ARG A 529 3.88 2.84 22.67
N TYR A 530 4.81 3.74 23.00
CA TYR A 530 4.99 4.28 24.36
C TYR A 530 4.63 5.77 24.48
N ALA A 531 4.17 6.42 23.43
CA ALA A 531 3.85 7.86 23.35
C ALA A 531 5.02 8.81 23.72
N LEU A 532 6.24 8.28 23.82
CA LEU A 532 7.47 8.99 24.11
C LEU A 532 8.54 8.60 23.10
N THR A 533 9.38 9.56 22.71
CA THR A 533 10.58 9.21 21.96
C THR A 533 11.57 8.45 22.86
N PRO A 534 12.45 7.61 22.29
CA PRO A 534 13.50 6.94 23.05
C PRO A 534 14.34 7.90 23.91
N THR A 535 14.63 9.10 23.38
CA THR A 535 15.38 10.15 24.10
C THR A 535 14.58 10.71 25.28
N GLU A 536 13.31 11.03 25.08
CA GLU A 536 12.44 11.50 26.17
C GLU A 536 12.25 10.44 27.24
N PHE A 537 12.10 9.19 26.84
CA PHE A 537 11.97 8.07 27.76
C PHE A 537 13.21 7.92 28.64
N ARG A 538 14.41 7.96 28.04
CA ARG A 538 15.69 7.92 28.76
C ARG A 538 15.83 9.07 29.76
N THR A 539 15.57 10.30 29.29
CA THR A 539 15.76 11.51 30.11
C THR A 539 14.80 11.57 31.32
N ARG A 540 13.65 10.89 31.25
CA ARG A 540 12.69 10.85 32.37
C ARG A 540 12.99 9.78 33.41
N LYS A 541 13.85 8.82 33.08
CA LYS A 541 14.27 7.75 34.00
C LYS A 541 15.57 8.06 34.73
N LEU A 542 16.38 8.99 34.18
CA LEU A 542 17.55 9.56 34.87
C LEU A 542 17.15 10.75 35.74
#